data_88b0595668d0f40cd5e3ba15a8d6062a
#
_entry.id   88b0595668d0f40cd5e3ba15a8d6062a
#
_cell.length_a   1.000
_cell.length_b   1.000
_cell.length_c   1.000
_cell.angle_alpha   90.00
_cell.angle_beta   90.00
_cell.angle_gamma   90.00
#
_symmetry.space_group_name_H-M   'P 1'
#
loop_
_entity.id
_entity.type
_entity.pdbx_description
1 polymer ?
#
loop_
_entity_poly.entity_id
_entity_poly.type
_entity_poly.pdbx_seq_one_letter_code
_entity_poly.pdbx_strand_id
1 'polypeptide(L)'
;MIRKSQLITQAHYFLSIIRALIKTNKTVYLTDINKRAEDFYREVLNIVERLELVNINIEEPNAAAIDLGDKTARIAIQVTSTKEISKIKSTFDKFIAKGLNASYDQLIVLNINEAGDHRTESLDDPSGFKFQFDRDLWDMDTIVERLEGCEIDAIEKLVDYLKDHVRPAAGSVLPNEELTILTLIETLGEESEAGGDAEFRDEPDPEGKIEKRFAEHADFLKTEYKDLREVYGSLLDDTLREVTPTRAQIRKMQIFMKRTSDRTLTEENGNPEKALNRLTARYGALLSDRGVSYDESAVRFFLLDQVIKCNVFPNRDVARV
;
A
#
# COMPACT_ATOMS: atom_id res chain seq x y z
N MET A 1 6.43 -21.78 5.64
CA MET A 1 5.11 -21.12 5.67
C MET A 1 5.20 -19.68 6.17
N ILE A 2 5.66 -19.41 7.39
CA ILE A 2 5.76 -18.05 7.96
C ILE A 2 6.64 -17.11 7.13
N ARG A 3 7.85 -17.54 6.69
CA ARG A 3 8.78 -16.73 5.87
C ARG A 3 8.16 -16.30 4.55
N LYS A 4 7.49 -17.23 3.84
CA LYS A 4 6.81 -16.89 2.57
C LYS A 4 5.74 -15.84 2.74
N SER A 5 4.88 -15.98 3.76
CA SER A 5 3.82 -15.01 4.07
C SER A 5 4.40 -13.63 4.42
N GLN A 6 5.51 -13.57 5.16
CA GLN A 6 6.19 -12.31 5.48
C GLN A 6 6.75 -11.62 4.22
N LEU A 7 7.36 -12.38 3.32
CA LEU A 7 7.89 -11.85 2.07
C LEU A 7 6.79 -11.34 1.14
N ILE A 8 5.65 -12.07 1.04
CA ILE A 8 4.48 -11.61 0.27
C ILE A 8 3.94 -10.31 0.86
N THR A 9 3.84 -10.20 2.18
CA THR A 9 3.44 -8.96 2.86
C THR A 9 4.38 -7.80 2.53
N GLN A 10 5.71 -8.04 2.54
CA GLN A 10 6.68 -7.00 2.16
C GLN A 10 6.56 -6.60 0.69
N ALA A 11 6.39 -7.57 -0.22
CA ALA A 11 6.19 -7.26 -1.63
C ALA A 11 4.91 -6.45 -1.86
N HIS A 12 3.80 -6.85 -1.24
CA HIS A 12 2.53 -6.10 -1.28
C HIS A 12 2.69 -4.66 -0.78
N TYR A 13 3.44 -4.48 0.29
CA TYR A 13 3.78 -3.16 0.81
C TYR A 13 4.42 -2.25 -0.24
N PHE A 14 5.55 -2.68 -0.79
CA PHE A 14 6.26 -1.87 -1.77
C PHE A 14 5.42 -1.60 -3.03
N LEU A 15 4.64 -2.58 -3.47
CA LEU A 15 3.72 -2.41 -4.59
C LEU A 15 2.61 -1.39 -4.29
N SER A 16 2.10 -1.36 -3.06
CA SER A 16 1.11 -0.37 -2.63
C SER A 16 1.67 1.06 -2.62
N ILE A 17 2.95 1.24 -2.22
CA ILE A 17 3.64 2.53 -2.34
C ILE A 17 3.70 2.98 -3.80
N ILE A 18 4.01 2.07 -4.73
CA ILE A 18 4.07 2.40 -6.16
C ILE A 18 2.70 2.80 -6.69
N ARG A 19 1.63 2.06 -6.30
CA ARG A 19 0.25 2.40 -6.67
C ARG A 19 -0.10 3.83 -6.21
N ALA A 20 0.23 4.16 -4.96
CA ALA A 20 -0.01 5.49 -4.41
C ALA A 20 0.79 6.57 -5.17
N LEU A 21 2.07 6.32 -5.47
CA LEU A 21 2.92 7.20 -6.29
C LEU A 21 2.33 7.46 -7.68
N ILE A 22 1.86 6.41 -8.36
CA ILE A 22 1.28 6.51 -9.70
C ILE A 22 -0.04 7.30 -9.66
N LYS A 23 -0.89 7.05 -8.65
CA LYS A 23 -2.18 7.73 -8.48
C LYS A 23 -2.01 9.23 -8.24
N THR A 24 -1.04 9.61 -7.42
CA THR A 24 -0.74 11.01 -7.07
C THR A 24 -0.08 11.77 -8.23
N ASN A 25 0.78 11.11 -9.00
CA ASN A 25 1.50 11.74 -10.12
C ASN A 25 0.66 11.93 -11.39
N LYS A 26 -0.57 11.43 -11.44
CA LYS A 26 -1.50 11.68 -12.57
C LYS A 26 -1.72 13.15 -12.88
N THR A 27 -1.44 14.04 -11.93
CA THR A 27 -1.70 15.47 -12.07
C THR A 27 -0.54 16.25 -12.72
N VAL A 28 0.69 15.71 -12.80
CA VAL A 28 1.86 16.52 -13.14
C VAL A 28 2.72 16.00 -14.31
N TYR A 29 2.97 14.67 -14.50
CA TYR A 29 3.88 14.16 -15.55
C TYR A 29 3.53 12.77 -16.08
N LEU A 30 2.48 12.64 -16.87
CA LEU A 30 1.94 11.34 -17.33
C LEU A 30 2.85 10.51 -18.27
N THR A 31 3.70 11.13 -19.08
CA THR A 31 4.47 10.41 -20.10
C THR A 31 5.74 9.74 -19.59
N ASP A 32 6.41 10.35 -18.65
CA ASP A 32 7.70 9.87 -18.14
C ASP A 32 7.53 8.72 -17.13
N ILE A 33 6.46 8.78 -16.33
CA ILE A 33 6.11 7.72 -15.38
C ILE A 33 5.68 6.45 -16.09
N ASN A 34 4.90 6.55 -17.17
CA ASN A 34 4.46 5.39 -17.93
C ASN A 34 5.67 4.64 -18.53
N LYS A 35 6.67 5.33 -19.11
CA LYS A 35 7.88 4.68 -19.62
C LYS A 35 8.72 4.02 -18.53
N ARG A 36 8.86 4.67 -17.38
CA ARG A 36 9.56 4.09 -16.22
C ARG A 36 8.78 2.93 -15.61
N ALA A 37 7.43 3.01 -15.63
CA ALA A 37 6.56 1.93 -15.19
C ALA A 37 6.68 0.69 -16.08
N GLU A 38 6.80 0.83 -17.41
CA GLU A 38 7.02 -0.29 -18.32
C GLU A 38 8.28 -1.09 -17.94
N ASP A 39 9.41 -0.42 -17.76
CA ASP A 39 10.67 -1.10 -17.38
C ASP A 39 10.62 -1.67 -15.96
N PHE A 40 9.97 -0.98 -15.02
CA PHE A 40 9.79 -1.45 -13.67
C PHE A 40 8.91 -2.73 -13.64
N TYR A 41 7.73 -2.69 -14.27
CA TYR A 41 6.84 -3.85 -14.30
C TYR A 41 7.35 -4.99 -15.18
N ARG A 42 8.16 -4.71 -16.19
CA ARG A 42 8.91 -5.74 -16.92
C ARG A 42 9.69 -6.63 -15.96
N GLU A 43 10.50 -6.01 -15.07
CA GLU A 43 11.33 -6.78 -14.14
C GLU A 43 10.50 -7.50 -13.07
N VAL A 44 9.46 -6.84 -12.54
CA VAL A 44 8.50 -7.47 -11.62
C VAL A 44 7.90 -8.73 -12.23
N LEU A 45 7.39 -8.63 -13.46
CA LEU A 45 6.74 -9.76 -14.15
C LEU A 45 7.74 -10.85 -14.57
N ASN A 46 8.97 -10.48 -14.94
CA ASN A 46 10.02 -11.45 -15.22
C ASN A 46 10.33 -12.28 -13.96
N ILE A 47 10.32 -11.68 -12.79
CA ILE A 47 10.56 -12.40 -11.53
C ILE A 47 9.35 -13.26 -11.15
N VAL A 48 8.13 -12.69 -11.20
CA VAL A 48 6.90 -13.34 -10.72
C VAL A 48 6.46 -14.49 -11.65
N GLU A 49 6.45 -14.24 -12.96
CA GLU A 49 5.94 -15.18 -13.97
C GLU A 49 7.07 -15.99 -14.63
N ARG A 50 8.34 -15.74 -14.28
CA ARG A 50 9.52 -16.36 -14.91
C ARG A 50 9.55 -16.15 -16.42
N LEU A 51 9.25 -14.93 -16.85
CA LEU A 51 9.27 -14.51 -18.26
C LEU A 51 10.61 -13.88 -18.64
N GLU A 52 10.82 -13.74 -19.94
CA GLU A 52 11.94 -13.01 -20.54
C GLU A 52 11.39 -11.82 -21.34
N LEU A 53 10.57 -11.00 -20.69
CA LEU A 53 9.96 -9.82 -21.29
C LEU A 53 11.03 -8.79 -21.67
N VAL A 54 10.90 -8.26 -22.89
CA VAL A 54 11.66 -7.10 -23.36
C VAL A 54 10.72 -5.93 -23.61
N ASN A 55 11.24 -4.70 -23.49
CA ASN A 55 10.47 -3.50 -23.81
C ASN A 55 10.49 -3.29 -25.31
N ILE A 56 9.34 -3.50 -25.96
CA ILE A 56 9.18 -3.42 -27.42
C ILE A 56 9.35 -1.98 -27.92
N ASN A 57 9.00 -0.98 -27.13
CA ASN A 57 9.14 0.43 -27.49
C ASN A 57 10.60 0.87 -27.68
N ILE A 58 11.58 0.11 -27.14
CA ILE A 58 13.01 0.36 -27.34
C ILE A 58 13.45 -0.17 -28.72
N GLU A 59 12.94 -1.34 -29.14
CA GLU A 59 13.28 -1.98 -30.41
C GLU A 59 12.56 -1.31 -31.61
N GLU A 60 11.28 -0.97 -31.43
CA GLU A 60 10.45 -0.32 -32.44
C GLU A 60 9.71 0.89 -31.84
N PRO A 61 10.26 2.10 -31.93
CA PRO A 61 9.61 3.30 -31.45
C PRO A 61 8.22 3.48 -32.07
N ASN A 62 7.19 3.55 -31.23
CA ASN A 62 5.76 3.59 -31.61
C ASN A 62 5.15 2.24 -32.05
N ALA A 63 5.64 1.13 -31.57
CA ALA A 63 4.96 -0.18 -31.69
C ALA A 63 3.65 -0.17 -30.90
N ALA A 64 2.65 0.53 -31.40
CA ALA A 64 1.51 1.15 -30.74
C ALA A 64 0.42 0.17 -30.19
N ALA A 65 0.74 -1.08 -29.87
CA ALA A 65 -0.28 -2.01 -29.36
C ALA A 65 0.13 -2.77 -28.11
N ILE A 66 1.43 -2.90 -27.86
CA ILE A 66 2.01 -3.57 -26.69
C ILE A 66 3.27 -2.86 -26.24
N ASP A 67 3.56 -2.89 -24.94
CA ASP A 67 4.77 -2.29 -24.38
C ASP A 67 5.86 -3.34 -24.14
N LEU A 68 5.46 -4.54 -23.68
CA LEU A 68 6.38 -5.62 -23.34
C LEU A 68 6.00 -6.89 -24.11
N GLY A 69 7.01 -7.69 -24.45
CA GLY A 69 6.79 -8.96 -25.15
C GLY A 69 7.83 -10.01 -24.79
N ASP A 70 7.37 -11.24 -24.63
CA ASP A 70 8.19 -12.46 -24.56
C ASP A 70 7.84 -13.34 -25.76
N LYS A 71 8.73 -13.40 -26.75
CA LYS A 71 8.53 -14.20 -27.96
C LYS A 71 8.65 -15.70 -27.70
N THR A 72 9.38 -16.11 -26.66
CA THR A 72 9.55 -17.52 -26.30
C THR A 72 8.33 -18.05 -25.59
N ALA A 73 7.84 -17.33 -24.58
CA ALA A 73 6.59 -17.65 -23.89
C ALA A 73 5.34 -17.27 -24.71
N ARG A 74 5.50 -16.49 -25.80
CA ARG A 74 4.45 -15.99 -26.68
C ARG A 74 3.41 -15.14 -25.93
N ILE A 75 3.89 -14.29 -25.01
CA ILE A 75 3.09 -13.40 -24.17
C ILE A 75 3.40 -11.95 -24.54
N ALA A 76 2.34 -11.16 -24.78
CA ALA A 76 2.41 -9.71 -24.99
C ALA A 76 1.72 -8.99 -23.83
N ILE A 77 2.28 -7.87 -23.38
CA ILE A 77 1.72 -7.09 -22.27
C ILE A 77 1.62 -5.61 -22.66
N GLN A 78 0.45 -5.02 -22.43
CA GLN A 78 0.24 -3.59 -22.46
C GLN A 78 0.15 -3.06 -21.03
N VAL A 79 1.01 -2.14 -20.66
CA VAL A 79 0.97 -1.47 -19.36
C VAL A 79 0.13 -0.19 -19.47
N THR A 80 -0.82 0.03 -18.58
CA THR A 80 -1.70 1.20 -18.62
C THR A 80 -2.12 1.66 -17.23
N SER A 81 -2.29 2.96 -17.07
CA SER A 81 -2.92 3.54 -15.87
C SER A 81 -4.41 3.82 -16.04
N THR A 82 -4.97 3.50 -17.22
CA THR A 82 -6.33 3.83 -17.65
C THR A 82 -7.24 2.63 -17.47
N LYS A 83 -8.30 2.77 -16.65
CA LYS A 83 -9.23 1.66 -16.34
C LYS A 83 -10.43 1.54 -17.30
N GLU A 84 -10.57 2.48 -18.23
CA GLU A 84 -11.69 2.50 -19.16
C GLU A 84 -11.63 1.33 -20.13
N ILE A 85 -12.76 0.62 -20.25
CA ILE A 85 -12.91 -0.55 -21.12
C ILE A 85 -12.62 -0.21 -22.60
N SER A 86 -12.90 1.04 -23.01
CA SER A 86 -12.59 1.53 -24.36
C SER A 86 -11.09 1.47 -24.68
N LYS A 87 -10.23 1.70 -23.69
CA LYS A 87 -8.77 1.59 -23.84
C LYS A 87 -8.37 0.14 -24.05
N ILE A 88 -8.95 -0.79 -23.30
CA ILE A 88 -8.68 -2.24 -23.41
C ILE A 88 -9.12 -2.74 -24.79
N LYS A 89 -10.34 -2.40 -25.23
CA LYS A 89 -10.85 -2.72 -26.56
C LYS A 89 -9.96 -2.16 -27.66
N SER A 90 -9.56 -0.90 -27.58
CA SER A 90 -8.64 -0.27 -28.54
C SER A 90 -7.27 -0.95 -28.58
N THR A 91 -6.76 -1.43 -27.44
CA THR A 91 -5.52 -2.19 -27.37
C THR A 91 -5.67 -3.53 -28.10
N PHE A 92 -6.73 -4.27 -27.81
CA PHE A 92 -7.06 -5.53 -28.49
C PHE A 92 -7.19 -5.35 -30.01
N ASP A 93 -7.98 -4.38 -30.45
CA ASP A 93 -8.18 -4.11 -31.88
C ASP A 93 -6.84 -3.79 -32.59
N LYS A 94 -5.98 -2.99 -31.97
CA LYS A 94 -4.67 -2.67 -32.52
C LYS A 94 -3.74 -3.88 -32.54
N PHE A 95 -3.79 -4.73 -31.52
CA PHE A 95 -3.02 -5.96 -31.43
C PHE A 95 -3.36 -6.90 -32.59
N ILE A 96 -4.65 -7.10 -32.86
CA ILE A 96 -5.13 -7.90 -33.98
C ILE A 96 -4.81 -7.25 -35.33
N ALA A 97 -5.09 -5.96 -35.48
CA ALA A 97 -4.85 -5.25 -36.75
C ALA A 97 -3.37 -5.24 -37.18
N LYS A 98 -2.45 -5.34 -36.21
CA LYS A 98 -0.99 -5.47 -36.49
C LYS A 98 -0.55 -6.92 -36.70
N GLY A 99 -1.43 -7.90 -36.62
CA GLY A 99 -1.11 -9.33 -36.78
C GLY A 99 -0.24 -9.89 -35.65
N LEU A 100 -0.22 -9.24 -34.47
CA LEU A 100 0.60 -9.66 -33.34
C LEU A 100 0.16 -11.02 -32.77
N ASN A 101 -1.09 -11.41 -32.96
CA ASN A 101 -1.62 -12.74 -32.67
C ASN A 101 -0.92 -13.89 -33.42
N ALA A 102 -0.14 -13.61 -34.48
CA ALA A 102 0.74 -14.61 -35.09
C ALA A 102 2.00 -14.87 -34.25
N SER A 103 2.46 -13.89 -33.48
CA SER A 103 3.68 -13.96 -32.67
C SER A 103 3.41 -14.25 -31.20
N TYR A 104 2.23 -13.89 -30.72
CA TYR A 104 1.84 -14.01 -29.30
C TYR A 104 0.50 -14.75 -29.17
N ASP A 105 0.44 -15.69 -28.25
CA ASP A 105 -0.76 -16.49 -27.96
C ASP A 105 -1.62 -15.88 -26.85
N GLN A 106 -1.06 -14.95 -26.08
CA GLN A 106 -1.76 -14.23 -25.03
C GLN A 106 -1.43 -12.74 -25.07
N LEU A 107 -2.45 -11.91 -24.92
CA LEU A 107 -2.33 -10.48 -24.64
C LEU A 107 -2.80 -10.23 -23.21
N ILE A 108 -1.94 -9.65 -22.39
CA ILE A 108 -2.27 -9.22 -21.03
C ILE A 108 -2.33 -7.69 -21.03
N VAL A 109 -3.36 -7.13 -20.41
CA VAL A 109 -3.44 -5.70 -20.10
C VAL A 109 -3.20 -5.54 -18.60
N LEU A 110 -2.04 -4.97 -18.24
CA LEU A 110 -1.68 -4.67 -16.86
C LEU A 110 -2.12 -3.24 -16.52
N ASN A 111 -3.12 -3.12 -15.68
CA ASN A 111 -3.50 -1.83 -15.11
C ASN A 111 -2.70 -1.56 -13.85
N ILE A 112 -1.81 -0.56 -13.90
CA ILE A 112 -0.93 -0.21 -12.79
C ILE A 112 -1.63 0.55 -11.65
N ASN A 113 -2.94 0.83 -11.78
CA ASN A 113 -3.78 1.39 -10.72
C ASN A 113 -4.77 0.34 -10.20
N GLU A 114 -5.96 0.33 -10.77
CA GLU A 114 -7.05 -0.60 -10.44
C GLU A 114 -7.66 -1.11 -11.74
N ALA A 115 -7.76 -2.41 -11.89
CA ALA A 115 -8.59 -2.99 -12.93
C ALA A 115 -10.07 -2.70 -12.60
N GLY A 116 -10.83 -2.17 -13.57
CA GLY A 116 -12.28 -2.05 -13.41
C GLY A 116 -12.93 -3.42 -13.25
N ASP A 117 -14.10 -3.47 -12.65
CA ASP A 117 -14.87 -4.72 -12.49
C ASP A 117 -15.52 -5.12 -13.82
N HIS A 118 -14.74 -5.75 -14.69
CA HIS A 118 -15.13 -6.20 -16.04
C HIS A 118 -14.98 -7.71 -16.22
N ARG A 119 -14.95 -8.48 -15.15
CA ARG A 119 -14.56 -9.90 -15.13
C ARG A 119 -15.43 -10.85 -15.95
N THR A 120 -16.61 -10.43 -16.41
CA THR A 120 -17.53 -11.25 -17.20
C THR A 120 -17.46 -10.99 -18.70
N GLU A 121 -16.59 -10.10 -19.17
CA GLU A 121 -16.48 -9.74 -20.58
C GLU A 121 -15.40 -10.56 -21.30
N SER A 122 -15.57 -10.74 -22.60
CA SER A 122 -14.55 -11.28 -23.50
C SER A 122 -14.50 -10.47 -24.79
N LEU A 123 -13.33 -10.46 -25.44
CA LEU A 123 -13.14 -9.95 -26.79
C LEU A 123 -12.67 -11.10 -27.66
N ASP A 124 -13.38 -11.34 -28.74
CA ASP A 124 -13.12 -12.45 -29.67
C ASP A 124 -12.81 -11.89 -31.06
N ASP A 125 -11.75 -12.40 -31.69
CA ASP A 125 -11.40 -12.10 -33.07
C ASP A 125 -11.77 -13.28 -34.01
N PRO A 126 -12.16 -13.03 -35.27
CA PRO A 126 -12.45 -14.08 -36.24
C PRO A 126 -11.30 -15.08 -36.46
N SER A 127 -10.05 -14.72 -36.20
CA SER A 127 -8.91 -15.65 -36.25
C SER A 127 -8.89 -16.65 -35.08
N GLY A 128 -9.79 -16.52 -34.10
CA GLY A 128 -9.88 -17.37 -32.92
C GLY A 128 -9.07 -16.86 -31.71
N PHE A 129 -8.41 -15.70 -31.83
CA PHE A 129 -7.73 -15.09 -30.68
C PHE A 129 -8.76 -14.52 -29.71
N LYS A 130 -8.56 -14.79 -28.40
CA LYS A 130 -9.50 -14.40 -27.33
C LYS A 130 -8.79 -13.70 -26.21
N PHE A 131 -9.35 -12.56 -25.80
CA PHE A 131 -8.99 -11.85 -24.57
C PHE A 131 -10.14 -12.04 -23.57
N GLN A 132 -9.83 -12.64 -22.43
CA GLN A 132 -10.79 -12.89 -21.34
C GLN A 132 -10.43 -11.97 -20.18
N PHE A 133 -11.35 -11.12 -19.76
CA PHE A 133 -11.08 -10.09 -18.75
C PHE A 133 -10.69 -10.67 -17.39
N ASP A 134 -11.24 -11.81 -16.99
CA ASP A 134 -10.91 -12.52 -15.76
C ASP A 134 -9.50 -13.14 -15.76
N ARG A 135 -8.95 -13.44 -16.92
CA ARG A 135 -7.63 -14.06 -17.10
C ARG A 135 -6.56 -13.05 -17.51
N ASP A 136 -6.90 -12.11 -18.39
CA ASP A 136 -5.94 -11.31 -19.16
C ASP A 136 -5.90 -9.84 -18.74
N LEU A 137 -6.85 -9.38 -17.90
CA LEU A 137 -6.81 -8.07 -17.29
C LEU A 137 -6.22 -8.18 -15.89
N TRP A 138 -4.99 -7.73 -15.75
CA TRP A 138 -4.24 -7.78 -14.50
C TRP A 138 -4.16 -6.41 -13.84
N ASP A 139 -4.04 -6.44 -12.55
CA ASP A 139 -3.69 -5.29 -11.72
C ASP A 139 -2.67 -5.72 -10.65
N MET A 140 -2.42 -4.83 -9.73
CA MET A 140 -1.47 -5.11 -8.65
C MET A 140 -1.95 -6.24 -7.73
N ASP A 141 -3.25 -6.35 -7.48
CA ASP A 141 -3.80 -7.40 -6.63
C ASP A 141 -3.61 -8.77 -7.30
N THR A 142 -3.79 -8.83 -8.63
CA THR A 142 -3.47 -10.02 -9.43
C THR A 142 -1.99 -10.41 -9.31
N ILE A 143 -1.06 -9.44 -9.32
CA ILE A 143 0.37 -9.72 -9.13
C ILE A 143 0.62 -10.31 -7.74
N VAL A 144 0.00 -9.73 -6.69
CA VAL A 144 0.15 -10.22 -5.31
C VAL A 144 -0.42 -11.62 -5.14
N GLU A 145 -1.60 -11.93 -5.71
CA GLU A 145 -2.19 -13.26 -5.70
C GLU A 145 -1.25 -14.31 -6.33
N ARG A 146 -0.56 -13.95 -7.41
CA ARG A 146 0.40 -14.84 -8.09
C ARG A 146 1.63 -15.16 -7.27
N LEU A 147 2.02 -14.30 -6.32
CA LEU A 147 3.12 -14.58 -5.39
C LEU A 147 2.88 -15.82 -4.54
N GLU A 148 1.62 -16.20 -4.29
CA GLU A 148 1.30 -17.44 -3.59
C GLU A 148 1.79 -18.68 -4.35
N GLY A 149 1.85 -18.62 -5.68
CA GLY A 149 2.41 -19.69 -6.54
C GLY A 149 3.93 -19.67 -6.68
N CYS A 150 4.61 -18.58 -6.30
CA CYS A 150 6.05 -18.42 -6.48
C CYS A 150 6.86 -19.21 -5.44
N GLU A 151 8.07 -19.60 -5.83
CA GLU A 151 9.09 -20.10 -4.90
C GLU A 151 9.62 -18.96 -4.02
N ILE A 152 10.10 -19.30 -2.82
CA ILE A 152 10.58 -18.31 -1.83
C ILE A 152 11.68 -17.44 -2.42
N ASP A 153 12.63 -18.02 -3.13
CA ASP A 153 13.77 -17.29 -3.73
C ASP A 153 13.32 -16.25 -4.76
N ALA A 154 12.25 -16.54 -5.52
CA ALA A 154 11.69 -15.56 -6.45
C ALA A 154 11.04 -14.38 -5.71
N ILE A 155 10.32 -14.66 -4.62
CA ILE A 155 9.70 -13.61 -3.80
C ILE A 155 10.78 -12.76 -3.11
N GLU A 156 11.87 -13.38 -2.62
CA GLU A 156 13.01 -12.65 -2.04
C GLU A 156 13.67 -11.73 -3.09
N LYS A 157 13.92 -12.26 -4.28
CA LYS A 157 14.46 -11.45 -5.40
C LYS A 157 13.53 -10.27 -5.73
N LEU A 158 12.21 -10.49 -5.73
CA LEU A 158 11.25 -9.41 -5.94
C LEU A 158 11.32 -8.38 -4.82
N VAL A 159 11.30 -8.80 -3.55
CA VAL A 159 11.38 -7.89 -2.40
C VAL A 159 12.65 -7.05 -2.44
N ASP A 160 13.79 -7.64 -2.78
CA ASP A 160 15.05 -6.92 -2.89
C ASP A 160 15.03 -5.92 -4.07
N TYR A 161 14.49 -6.33 -5.23
CA TYR A 161 14.28 -5.43 -6.35
C TYR A 161 13.37 -4.25 -5.96
N LEU A 162 12.25 -4.52 -5.30
CA LEU A 162 11.32 -3.50 -4.84
C LEU A 162 11.97 -2.54 -3.84
N LYS A 163 12.74 -3.04 -2.87
CA LYS A 163 13.48 -2.20 -1.91
C LYS A 163 14.43 -1.22 -2.59
N ASP A 164 15.12 -1.68 -3.64
CA ASP A 164 16.10 -0.84 -4.35
C ASP A 164 15.45 0.23 -5.22
N HIS A 165 14.26 -0.05 -5.76
CA HIS A 165 13.56 0.84 -6.70
C HIS A 165 12.47 1.70 -6.07
N VAL A 166 11.94 1.30 -4.91
CA VAL A 166 10.88 2.00 -4.18
C VAL A 166 11.42 2.78 -2.98
N ARG A 167 12.72 3.09 -2.99
CA ARG A 167 13.25 4.04 -1.98
C ARG A 167 12.58 5.39 -2.20
N PRO A 168 11.88 5.94 -1.18
CA PRO A 168 11.47 7.32 -1.24
C PRO A 168 12.75 8.16 -1.43
N ALA A 169 12.97 8.69 -2.63
CA ALA A 169 14.05 9.61 -2.82
C ALA A 169 13.85 10.80 -1.88
N ALA A 170 14.90 11.33 -1.32
CA ALA A 170 14.85 12.65 -0.69
C ALA A 170 14.28 13.63 -1.74
N GLY A 171 12.98 14.02 -1.57
CA GLY A 171 12.20 14.74 -2.57
C GLY A 171 11.12 13.89 -3.27
N SER A 172 10.62 12.80 -2.66
CA SER A 172 9.58 11.94 -3.20
C SER A 172 8.27 12.69 -3.41
N VAL A 173 7.61 12.36 -4.52
CA VAL A 173 6.43 13.02 -5.09
C VAL A 173 5.11 12.62 -4.40
N LEU A 174 5.12 11.68 -3.44
CA LEU A 174 3.99 11.50 -2.55
C LEU A 174 3.90 12.68 -1.60
N PRO A 175 2.72 13.18 -1.33
CA PRO A 175 2.52 14.01 -0.16
C PRO A 175 3.16 13.31 1.04
N ASN A 176 3.98 14.04 1.76
CA ASN A 176 4.76 13.48 2.88
C ASN A 176 3.86 12.84 3.93
N GLU A 177 2.66 13.38 4.08
CA GLU A 177 1.59 12.94 4.97
C GLU A 177 1.02 11.56 4.60
N GLU A 178 0.80 11.28 3.32
CA GLU A 178 0.27 9.99 2.84
C GLU A 178 1.29 8.87 3.06
N LEU A 179 2.53 9.12 2.65
CA LEU A 179 3.64 8.19 2.89
C LEU A 179 3.85 7.95 4.40
N THR A 180 3.69 8.99 5.22
CA THR A 180 3.80 8.90 6.67
C THR A 180 2.76 7.95 7.26
N ILE A 181 1.48 8.14 6.92
CA ILE A 181 0.39 7.31 7.44
C ILE A 181 0.53 5.86 6.97
N LEU A 182 0.80 5.66 5.68
CA LEU A 182 1.01 4.34 5.09
C LEU A 182 2.13 3.58 5.84
N THR A 183 3.32 4.16 5.89
CA THR A 183 4.49 3.52 6.52
C THR A 183 4.29 3.31 8.01
N LEU A 184 3.57 4.21 8.68
CA LEU A 184 3.27 4.09 10.10
C LEU A 184 2.37 2.88 10.40
N ILE A 185 1.29 2.69 9.63
CA ILE A 185 0.37 1.56 9.78
C ILE A 185 1.13 0.24 9.66
N GLU A 186 2.01 0.13 8.69
CA GLU A 186 2.78 -1.09 8.45
C GLU A 186 3.85 -1.33 9.49
N THR A 187 4.65 -0.29 9.80
CA THR A 187 5.67 -0.36 10.84
C THR A 187 5.07 -0.87 12.15
N LEU A 188 3.95 -0.30 12.56
CA LEU A 188 3.28 -0.71 13.79
C LEU A 188 2.63 -2.10 13.71
N GLY A 189 2.25 -2.55 12.50
CA GLY A 189 1.74 -3.90 12.25
C GLY A 189 2.81 -4.99 12.33
N GLU A 190 4.08 -4.64 12.11
CA GLU A 190 5.24 -5.53 12.25
C GLU A 190 5.81 -5.57 13.67
N GLU A 191 5.67 -4.47 14.41
CA GLU A 191 6.21 -4.36 15.76
C GLU A 191 5.56 -5.36 16.72
N SER A 192 6.38 -5.96 17.57
CA SER A 192 5.92 -6.80 18.66
C SER A 192 6.62 -6.41 19.96
N GLU A 193 5.89 -5.97 20.94
CA GLU A 193 6.42 -5.86 22.31
C GLU A 193 6.16 -7.15 23.09
N ALA A 194 7.24 -7.71 23.64
CA ALA A 194 7.15 -8.85 24.53
C ALA A 194 6.58 -8.43 25.89
N GLY A 195 5.54 -9.15 26.32
CA GLY A 195 5.13 -9.34 27.70
C GLY A 195 4.85 -8.12 28.59
N GLY A 196 3.63 -8.02 29.01
CA GLY A 196 3.19 -7.25 30.17
C GLY A 196 1.75 -7.66 30.51
N ASP A 197 1.48 -7.96 31.77
CA ASP A 197 0.20 -8.47 32.28
C ASP A 197 -0.90 -7.39 32.43
N ALA A 198 -0.79 -6.27 31.70
CA ALA A 198 -1.83 -5.24 31.77
C ALA A 198 -3.07 -5.69 30.98
N GLU A 199 -4.14 -6.01 31.67
CA GLU A 199 -5.44 -6.20 31.07
C GLU A 199 -6.01 -4.82 30.67
N PHE A 200 -6.26 -4.64 29.40
CA PHE A 200 -6.92 -3.46 28.85
C PHE A 200 -8.35 -3.79 28.46
N ARG A 201 -9.28 -2.87 28.72
CA ARG A 201 -10.64 -3.00 28.21
C ARG A 201 -10.63 -3.05 26.69
N ASP A 202 -11.34 -4.01 26.13
CA ASP A 202 -11.48 -4.12 24.67
C ASP A 202 -12.57 -3.18 24.12
N GLU A 203 -13.56 -2.78 24.93
CA GLU A 203 -14.61 -1.84 24.51
C GLU A 203 -14.10 -0.39 24.53
N PRO A 204 -14.18 0.31 23.38
CA PRO A 204 -13.82 1.73 23.32
C PRO A 204 -14.79 2.57 24.19
N ASP A 205 -14.20 3.40 25.04
CA ASP A 205 -14.91 4.43 25.81
C ASP A 205 -14.16 5.76 25.69
N PRO A 206 -14.24 6.44 24.51
CA PRO A 206 -13.56 7.70 24.31
C PRO A 206 -14.11 8.82 25.20
N GLU A 207 -15.41 8.83 25.46
CA GLU A 207 -16.04 9.85 26.31
C GLU A 207 -15.55 9.73 27.76
N GLY A 208 -15.60 8.52 28.34
CA GLY A 208 -15.05 8.30 29.69
C GLY A 208 -13.57 8.60 29.80
N LYS A 209 -12.79 8.37 28.75
CA LYS A 209 -11.38 8.71 28.69
C LYS A 209 -11.15 10.23 28.65
N ILE A 210 -11.76 10.90 27.68
CA ILE A 210 -11.48 12.33 27.41
C ILE A 210 -12.16 13.21 28.45
N GLU A 211 -13.44 12.98 28.74
CA GLU A 211 -14.23 13.86 29.62
C GLU A 211 -14.01 13.59 31.10
N LYS A 212 -13.60 12.39 31.48
CA LYS A 212 -13.44 12.02 32.90
C LYS A 212 -11.97 11.83 33.27
N ARG A 213 -11.25 10.92 32.59
CA ARG A 213 -9.86 10.59 32.92
C ARG A 213 -8.92 11.74 32.60
N PHE A 214 -9.11 12.42 31.46
CA PHE A 214 -8.30 13.53 31.00
C PHE A 214 -9.05 14.87 31.01
N ALA A 215 -9.96 15.08 31.95
CA ALA A 215 -10.82 16.25 32.02
C ALA A 215 -10.07 17.60 31.90
N GLU A 216 -8.90 17.71 32.56
CA GLU A 216 -8.06 18.93 32.49
C GLU A 216 -7.43 19.17 31.12
N HIS A 217 -7.38 18.14 30.26
CA HIS A 217 -6.80 18.18 28.91
C HIS A 217 -7.85 17.96 27.82
N ALA A 218 -9.15 17.86 28.19
CA ALA A 218 -10.21 17.50 27.26
C ALA A 218 -10.33 18.49 26.10
N ASP A 219 -10.30 19.78 26.38
CA ASP A 219 -10.39 20.84 25.37
C ASP A 219 -9.20 20.79 24.40
N PHE A 220 -7.99 20.58 24.90
CA PHE A 220 -6.80 20.41 24.10
C PHE A 220 -6.93 19.22 23.15
N LEU A 221 -7.25 18.01 23.67
CA LEU A 221 -7.38 16.80 22.88
C LEU A 221 -8.45 16.90 21.77
N LYS A 222 -9.59 17.52 22.11
CA LYS A 222 -10.70 17.69 21.15
C LYS A 222 -10.38 18.70 20.07
N THR A 223 -9.81 19.83 20.44
CA THR A 223 -9.45 20.91 19.51
C THR A 223 -8.41 20.43 18.53
N GLU A 224 -7.33 19.86 19.03
CA GLU A 224 -6.24 19.34 18.20
C GLU A 224 -6.71 18.21 17.27
N TYR A 225 -7.54 17.28 17.78
CA TYR A 225 -8.13 16.24 16.93
C TYR A 225 -9.00 16.82 15.82
N LYS A 226 -9.85 17.79 16.13
CA LYS A 226 -10.75 18.43 15.15
C LYS A 226 -9.96 19.14 14.05
N ASP A 227 -8.98 19.95 14.43
CA ASP A 227 -8.17 20.73 13.51
C ASP A 227 -7.38 19.81 12.55
N LEU A 228 -6.74 18.79 13.09
CA LEU A 228 -5.99 17.84 12.27
C LEU A 228 -6.88 16.91 11.43
N ARG A 229 -8.09 16.61 11.89
CA ARG A 229 -9.05 15.80 11.13
C ARG A 229 -9.53 16.50 9.86
N GLU A 230 -9.64 17.81 9.87
CA GLU A 230 -9.98 18.59 8.66
C GLU A 230 -8.92 18.41 7.56
N VAL A 231 -7.66 18.23 7.94
CA VAL A 231 -6.53 18.09 7.01
C VAL A 231 -6.30 16.61 6.64
N TYR A 232 -6.26 15.72 7.62
CA TYR A 232 -5.77 14.34 7.45
C TYR A 232 -6.86 13.26 7.50
N GLY A 233 -8.12 13.63 7.81
CA GLY A 233 -9.18 12.64 8.05
C GLY A 233 -9.51 11.79 6.84
N SER A 234 -9.73 12.41 5.67
CA SER A 234 -9.96 11.70 4.41
C SER A 234 -8.76 10.85 3.99
N LEU A 235 -7.57 11.38 4.18
CA LEU A 235 -6.32 10.71 3.84
C LEU A 235 -6.14 9.41 4.63
N LEU A 236 -6.39 9.43 5.95
CA LEU A 236 -6.32 8.23 6.78
C LEU A 236 -7.33 7.18 6.35
N ASP A 237 -8.57 7.60 6.07
CA ASP A 237 -9.65 6.71 5.66
C ASP A 237 -9.34 6.05 4.29
N ASP A 238 -8.79 6.81 3.34
CA ASP A 238 -8.39 6.31 2.02
C ASP A 238 -7.19 5.36 2.12
N THR A 239 -6.16 5.73 2.88
CA THR A 239 -4.98 4.88 3.11
C THR A 239 -5.36 3.53 3.74
N LEU A 240 -6.26 3.54 4.76
CA LEU A 240 -6.72 2.30 5.40
C LEU A 240 -7.51 1.38 4.45
N ARG A 241 -8.23 1.94 3.47
CA ARG A 241 -8.92 1.15 2.44
C ARG A 241 -7.95 0.54 1.44
N GLU A 242 -6.90 1.27 1.08
CA GLU A 242 -5.91 0.84 0.09
C GLU A 242 -4.96 -0.25 0.64
N VAL A 243 -4.49 -0.11 1.87
CA VAL A 243 -3.53 -1.05 2.48
C VAL A 243 -4.20 -2.36 2.93
N THR A 244 -5.48 -2.34 3.24
CA THR A 244 -6.26 -3.50 3.72
C THR A 244 -5.46 -4.41 4.67
N PRO A 245 -4.98 -3.90 5.82
CA PRO A 245 -4.15 -4.70 6.72
C PRO A 245 -4.92 -5.92 7.24
N THR A 246 -4.24 -7.05 7.36
CA THR A 246 -4.85 -8.27 7.90
C THR A 246 -5.33 -8.07 9.33
N ARG A 247 -6.32 -8.86 9.77
CA ARG A 247 -6.80 -8.83 11.17
C ARG A 247 -5.67 -9.04 12.17
N ALA A 248 -4.68 -9.86 11.83
CA ALA A 248 -3.52 -10.12 12.68
C ALA A 248 -2.61 -8.90 12.80
N GLN A 249 -2.36 -8.19 11.71
CA GLN A 249 -1.59 -6.93 11.70
C GLN A 249 -2.29 -5.84 12.50
N ILE A 250 -3.61 -5.66 12.29
CA ILE A 250 -4.41 -4.71 13.09
C ILE A 250 -4.30 -5.03 14.58
N ARG A 251 -4.43 -6.30 14.96
CA ARG A 251 -4.35 -6.71 16.37
C ARG A 251 -2.97 -6.49 16.97
N LYS A 252 -1.89 -6.79 16.24
CA LYS A 252 -0.51 -6.50 16.65
C LYS A 252 -0.30 -5.01 16.87
N MET A 253 -0.68 -4.18 15.90
CA MET A 253 -0.62 -2.73 15.98
C MET A 253 -1.37 -2.20 17.22
N GLN A 254 -2.60 -2.67 17.46
CA GLN A 254 -3.39 -2.27 18.63
C GLN A 254 -2.69 -2.63 19.94
N ILE A 255 -2.15 -3.84 20.07
CA ILE A 255 -1.45 -4.30 21.27
C ILE A 255 -0.20 -3.46 21.49
N PHE A 256 0.59 -3.23 20.45
CA PHE A 256 1.80 -2.42 20.51
C PHE A 256 1.49 -0.98 20.97
N MET A 257 0.50 -0.33 20.34
CA MET A 257 0.09 1.03 20.69
C MET A 257 -0.45 1.12 22.12
N LYS A 258 -1.31 0.19 22.55
CA LYS A 258 -1.85 0.15 23.90
C LYS A 258 -0.73 0.10 24.94
N ARG A 259 0.23 -0.81 24.77
CA ARG A 259 1.35 -1.01 25.72
C ARG A 259 2.31 0.17 25.73
N THR A 260 2.70 0.62 24.53
CA THR A 260 3.66 1.74 24.40
C THR A 260 3.08 3.02 24.98
N SER A 261 1.82 3.33 24.64
CA SER A 261 1.19 4.56 25.11
C SER A 261 0.88 4.54 26.61
N ASP A 262 0.50 3.39 27.16
CA ASP A 262 0.25 3.24 28.60
C ASP A 262 1.54 3.46 29.42
N ARG A 263 2.66 2.88 28.95
CA ARG A 263 3.98 3.11 29.53
C ARG A 263 4.39 4.58 29.46
N THR A 264 4.29 5.18 28.26
CA THR A 264 4.65 6.59 28.05
C THR A 264 3.80 7.52 28.91
N LEU A 265 2.49 7.26 29.02
CA LEU A 265 1.62 8.05 29.87
C LEU A 265 2.01 7.96 31.36
N THR A 266 2.42 6.77 31.82
CA THR A 266 2.91 6.56 33.18
C THR A 266 4.21 7.34 33.43
N GLU A 267 5.15 7.30 32.47
CA GLU A 267 6.41 8.05 32.53
C GLU A 267 6.21 9.55 32.53
N GLU A 268 5.13 10.05 31.91
CA GLU A 268 4.74 11.46 31.88
C GLU A 268 3.75 11.83 33.02
N ASN A 269 3.70 11.03 34.07
CA ASN A 269 2.86 11.26 35.26
C ASN A 269 1.36 11.45 34.96
N GLY A 270 0.84 10.72 33.93
CA GLY A 270 -0.54 10.78 33.53
C GLY A 270 -0.91 11.97 32.64
N ASN A 271 0.05 12.79 32.22
CA ASN A 271 -0.20 13.94 31.35
C ASN A 271 -0.30 13.47 29.87
N PRO A 272 -1.51 13.52 29.25
CA PRO A 272 -1.70 13.00 27.88
C PRO A 272 -1.04 13.87 26.82
N GLU A 273 -0.89 15.18 27.04
CA GLU A 273 -0.26 16.09 26.09
C GLU A 273 1.24 15.79 25.96
N LYS A 274 1.95 15.69 27.10
CA LYS A 274 3.37 15.32 27.10
C LYS A 274 3.60 13.92 26.55
N ALA A 275 2.72 12.99 26.91
CA ALA A 275 2.79 11.63 26.43
C ALA A 275 2.57 11.55 24.91
N LEU A 276 1.62 12.32 24.35
CA LEU A 276 1.42 12.42 22.90
C LEU A 276 2.64 13.00 22.19
N ASN A 277 3.25 14.07 22.72
CA ASN A 277 4.46 14.66 22.14
C ASN A 277 5.60 13.62 22.08
N ARG A 278 5.77 12.85 23.14
CA ARG A 278 6.81 11.82 23.22
C ARG A 278 6.51 10.64 22.27
N LEU A 279 5.24 10.23 22.14
CA LEU A 279 4.83 9.20 21.18
C LEU A 279 5.00 9.65 19.74
N THR A 280 4.67 10.91 19.41
CA THR A 280 4.88 11.49 18.09
C THR A 280 6.36 11.43 17.71
N ALA A 281 7.25 11.89 18.61
CA ALA A 281 8.69 11.82 18.40
C ALA A 281 9.19 10.38 18.25
N ARG A 282 8.70 9.43 19.07
CA ARG A 282 9.09 8.03 19.02
C ARG A 282 8.66 7.37 17.68
N TYR A 283 7.43 7.62 17.25
CA TYR A 283 6.94 7.03 16.00
C TYR A 283 7.58 7.69 14.77
N GLY A 284 7.87 8.99 14.85
CA GLY A 284 8.68 9.67 13.85
C GLY A 284 10.10 9.08 13.74
N ALA A 285 10.73 8.73 14.87
CA ALA A 285 12.03 8.05 14.86
C ALA A 285 11.95 6.68 14.18
N LEU A 286 10.89 5.87 14.43
CA LEU A 286 10.69 4.60 13.73
C LEU A 286 10.59 4.75 12.20
N LEU A 287 9.95 5.83 11.74
CA LEU A 287 9.87 6.14 10.31
C LEU A 287 11.23 6.57 9.75
N SER A 288 11.96 7.42 10.49
CA SER A 288 13.32 7.84 10.11
C SER A 288 14.30 6.69 10.01
N ASP A 289 14.22 5.72 10.94
CA ASP A 289 15.07 4.53 10.94
C ASP A 289 14.83 3.65 9.69
N ARG A 290 13.63 3.77 9.10
CA ARG A 290 13.28 3.15 7.81
C ARG A 290 13.64 4.01 6.59
N GLY A 291 14.27 5.15 6.80
CA GLY A 291 14.67 6.07 5.75
C GLY A 291 13.52 6.91 5.17
N VAL A 292 12.39 6.99 5.87
CA VAL A 292 11.21 7.76 5.44
C VAL A 292 11.27 9.18 6.00
N SER A 293 11.19 10.17 5.12
CA SER A 293 10.88 11.54 5.51
C SER A 293 9.40 11.60 5.85
N TYR A 294 9.03 12.04 7.02
CA TYR A 294 7.67 11.99 7.52
C TYR A 294 7.10 13.37 7.86
N ASP A 295 5.76 13.46 7.84
CA ASP A 295 5.01 14.60 8.35
C ASP A 295 4.66 14.36 9.83
N GLU A 296 5.21 15.18 10.71
CA GLU A 296 4.99 15.08 12.15
C GLU A 296 3.52 15.29 12.53
N SER A 297 2.81 16.17 11.82
CA SER A 297 1.38 16.43 12.03
C SER A 297 0.51 15.24 11.61
N ALA A 298 0.89 14.51 10.57
CA ALA A 298 0.23 13.28 10.16
C ALA A 298 0.41 12.16 11.21
N VAL A 299 1.62 12.00 11.76
CA VAL A 299 1.87 11.08 12.90
C VAL A 299 1.02 11.48 14.10
N ARG A 300 0.95 12.77 14.39
CA ARG A 300 0.16 13.32 15.49
C ARG A 300 -1.33 13.05 15.32
N PHE A 301 -1.86 13.30 14.12
CA PHE A 301 -3.25 13.00 13.80
C PHE A 301 -3.57 11.52 13.95
N PHE A 302 -2.71 10.64 13.42
CA PHE A 302 -2.88 9.20 13.56
C PHE A 302 -2.98 8.79 15.03
N LEU A 303 -2.09 9.30 15.89
CA LEU A 303 -2.13 9.03 17.33
C LEU A 303 -3.42 9.51 17.99
N LEU A 304 -3.90 10.71 17.65
CA LEU A 304 -5.15 11.25 18.18
C LEU A 304 -6.36 10.43 17.71
N ASP A 305 -6.40 9.99 16.46
CA ASP A 305 -7.42 9.06 15.96
C ASP A 305 -7.41 7.75 16.76
N GLN A 306 -6.23 7.23 17.10
CA GLN A 306 -6.08 6.04 17.92
C GLN A 306 -6.40 6.29 19.42
N VAL A 307 -6.34 7.54 19.91
CA VAL A 307 -6.89 7.89 21.23
C VAL A 307 -8.42 7.72 21.22
N ILE A 308 -9.10 8.21 20.19
CA ILE A 308 -10.55 8.03 20.02
C ILE A 308 -10.93 6.56 19.92
N LYS A 309 -10.18 5.77 19.16
CA LYS A 309 -10.36 4.31 19.00
C LYS A 309 -9.91 3.49 20.22
N CYS A 310 -9.47 4.14 21.29
CA CYS A 310 -8.96 3.52 22.54
C CYS A 310 -7.75 2.57 22.37
N ASN A 311 -6.99 2.72 21.28
CA ASN A 311 -5.73 2.02 21.07
C ASN A 311 -4.53 2.78 21.64
N VAL A 312 -4.66 4.09 21.87
CA VAL A 312 -3.68 4.95 22.56
C VAL A 312 -4.31 5.38 23.89
N PHE A 313 -3.52 5.34 24.95
CA PHE A 313 -3.97 5.53 26.34
C PHE A 313 -5.17 4.65 26.70
N PRO A 314 -5.02 3.32 26.63
CA PRO A 314 -6.14 2.41 26.85
C PRO A 314 -6.75 2.57 28.23
N ASN A 315 -8.05 2.31 28.37
CA ASN A 315 -8.67 2.21 29.69
C ASN A 315 -8.20 0.90 30.32
N ARG A 316 -7.69 0.99 31.54
CA ARG A 316 -7.36 -0.19 32.35
C ARG A 316 -8.64 -0.71 33.02
N ASP A 317 -8.78 -2.01 33.14
CA ASP A 317 -9.75 -2.58 34.05
C ASP A 317 -9.34 -2.18 35.47
N VAL A 318 -10.19 -1.41 36.11
CA VAL A 318 -10.03 -1.15 37.55
C VAL A 318 -10.31 -2.51 38.20
N ALA A 319 -9.26 -3.18 38.68
CA ALA A 319 -9.44 -4.36 39.50
C ALA A 319 -10.50 -4.03 40.56
N ARG A 320 -11.59 -4.80 40.55
CA ARG A 320 -12.58 -4.70 41.62
C ARG A 320 -11.85 -5.07 42.92
N VAL A 321 -11.51 -4.04 43.71
CA VAL A 321 -11.08 -4.20 45.11
C VAL A 321 -12.23 -4.70 45.95
#